data_afd86bce968d633089c9b7065f6b26fc
#
_entry.id   afd86bce968d633089c9b7065f6b26fc
#
_cell.length_a   1.000
_cell.length_b   1.000
_cell.length_c   1.000
_cell.angle_alpha   90.00
_cell.angle_beta   90.00
_cell.angle_gamma   90.00
#
_symmetry.space_group_name_H-M   'P 1'
#
loop_
_entity.id
_entity.type
_entity.pdbx_description
1 polymer ?
#
loop_
_entity_poly.entity_id
_entity_poly.type
_entity_poly.pdbx_seq_one_letter_code
_entity_poly.pdbx_strand_id
1 'polypeptide(L)'
;ETTTIDLGANLKASAATGDTFDLGIQVIDKQGTPETLTLTFTKNATVNTWDITAAITNASFVNTASDALLTGTQTLGQVVFNADGTLDSTNLTSQTIDTALTTNSDGFTFSLDFDNDFATGTSEDRTSITLGLGTVDTALGLHQFEGVYTPNYISQDGRQFGSITGVSVAEDGVVTAQFDNGELRVISQVPIVTFANPNELTEETGNVYKQNAESGAGLIKTANSGGAGLIQANALESST
;
A
#
# COMPACT_ATOMS: atom_id res chain seq x y z
N GLU A 1 -4.33 0.94 5.65
CA GLU A 1 -4.81 2.14 4.93
C GLU A 1 -4.06 2.34 3.62
N THR A 2 -4.68 3.08 2.69
CA THR A 2 -4.03 3.52 1.44
C THR A 2 -3.28 4.81 1.69
N THR A 3 -1.99 4.84 1.34
CA THR A 3 -1.14 6.03 1.42
C THR A 3 -0.55 6.42 0.06
N THR A 4 -0.48 5.47 -0.86
CA THR A 4 0.06 5.69 -2.19
C THR A 4 -0.87 5.10 -3.24
N ILE A 5 -1.13 5.86 -4.30
CA ILE A 5 -1.86 5.43 -5.48
C ILE A 5 -1.00 5.78 -6.68
N ASP A 6 -0.68 4.79 -7.52
CA ASP A 6 -0.03 4.99 -8.80
C ASP A 6 -0.98 4.62 -9.92
N LEU A 7 -1.11 5.48 -10.91
CA LEU A 7 -1.97 5.24 -12.05
C LEU A 7 -1.31 5.58 -13.38
N GLY A 8 -1.70 4.84 -14.39
CA GLY A 8 -1.40 5.15 -15.77
C GLY A 8 -2.67 5.04 -16.61
N ALA A 9 -2.88 6.01 -17.48
CA ALA A 9 -4.00 6.05 -18.40
C ALA A 9 -3.67 6.85 -19.66
N ASN A 10 -4.32 6.48 -20.76
CA ASN A 10 -4.31 7.29 -21.96
C ASN A 10 -5.48 8.26 -21.96
N LEU A 11 -5.21 9.56 -21.92
CA LEU A 11 -6.20 10.60 -22.18
C LEU A 11 -6.21 10.90 -23.67
N LYS A 12 -7.42 11.01 -24.27
CA LYS A 12 -7.56 11.21 -25.71
C LYS A 12 -7.01 12.57 -26.15
N ALA A 13 -6.00 12.60 -27.02
CA ALA A 13 -5.39 13.84 -27.48
C ALA A 13 -6.37 14.76 -28.23
N SER A 14 -7.29 14.18 -29.02
CA SER A 14 -8.33 14.91 -29.78
C SER A 14 -9.62 15.17 -28.99
N ALA A 15 -9.61 15.04 -27.66
CA ALA A 15 -10.76 15.36 -26.84
C ALA A 15 -11.15 16.84 -26.96
N ALA A 16 -12.45 17.11 -27.03
CA ALA A 16 -12.97 18.47 -27.06
C ALA A 16 -12.88 19.11 -25.65
N THR A 17 -12.74 20.43 -25.60
CA THR A 17 -12.81 21.15 -24.33
C THR A 17 -14.10 20.83 -23.59
N GLY A 18 -13.96 20.42 -22.32
CA GLY A 18 -15.07 20.00 -21.47
C GLY A 18 -15.37 18.50 -21.52
N ASP A 19 -14.73 17.72 -22.39
CA ASP A 19 -14.83 16.26 -22.32
C ASP A 19 -14.27 15.75 -20.98
N THR A 20 -14.96 14.79 -20.36
CA THR A 20 -14.62 14.24 -19.07
C THR A 20 -14.35 12.74 -19.14
N PHE A 21 -13.39 12.28 -18.35
CA PHE A 21 -13.10 10.86 -18.15
C PHE A 21 -13.00 10.57 -16.65
N ASP A 22 -13.81 9.62 -16.18
CA ASP A 22 -13.85 9.24 -14.78
C ASP A 22 -13.06 7.96 -14.54
N LEU A 23 -12.39 7.91 -13.38
CA LEU A 23 -11.63 6.76 -12.92
C LEU A 23 -11.95 6.50 -11.44
N GLY A 24 -12.63 5.38 -11.17
CA GLY A 24 -12.88 4.92 -9.79
C GLY A 24 -11.69 4.12 -9.26
N ILE A 25 -11.20 4.49 -8.09
CA ILE A 25 -10.09 3.84 -7.39
C ILE A 25 -10.58 3.43 -6.02
N GLN A 26 -10.36 2.16 -5.66
CA GLN A 26 -10.65 1.70 -4.31
C GLN A 26 -9.51 2.14 -3.37
N VAL A 27 -9.82 2.90 -2.35
CA VAL A 27 -8.93 3.28 -1.26
C VAL A 27 -9.36 2.61 0.03
N ILE A 28 -8.44 2.30 0.89
CA ILE A 28 -8.69 1.56 2.13
C ILE A 28 -8.39 2.47 3.31
N ASP A 29 -9.35 2.57 4.22
CA ASP A 29 -9.20 3.36 5.46
C ASP A 29 -8.27 2.68 6.49
N LYS A 30 -8.09 3.32 7.64
CA LYS A 30 -7.29 2.77 8.77
C LYS A 30 -7.90 1.50 9.37
N GLN A 31 -9.19 1.27 9.17
CA GLN A 31 -9.92 0.10 9.68
C GLN A 31 -9.98 -1.04 8.67
N GLY A 32 -9.42 -0.83 7.46
CA GLY A 32 -9.43 -1.81 6.38
C GLY A 32 -10.72 -1.81 5.56
N THR A 33 -11.56 -0.77 5.68
CA THR A 33 -12.80 -0.60 4.94
C THR A 33 -12.52 0.00 3.58
N PRO A 34 -13.07 -0.56 2.49
CA PRO A 34 -12.88 0.01 1.16
C PRO A 34 -13.84 1.17 0.90
N GLU A 35 -13.31 2.29 0.42
CA GLU A 35 -14.04 3.44 -0.07
C GLU A 35 -13.67 3.73 -1.53
N THR A 36 -14.54 4.41 -2.27
CA THR A 36 -14.28 4.72 -3.68
C THR A 36 -13.92 6.19 -3.85
N LEU A 37 -12.68 6.40 -4.25
CA LEU A 37 -12.18 7.69 -4.74
C LEU A 37 -12.40 7.76 -6.25
N THR A 38 -13.17 8.74 -6.71
CA THR A 38 -13.38 8.98 -8.15
C THR A 38 -12.55 10.17 -8.59
N LEU A 39 -11.63 9.95 -9.51
CA LEU A 39 -10.89 10.99 -10.20
C LEU A 39 -11.60 11.32 -11.52
N THR A 40 -11.83 12.60 -11.79
CA THR A 40 -12.38 13.08 -13.05
C THR A 40 -11.36 13.95 -13.75
N PHE A 41 -10.98 13.56 -14.96
CA PHE A 41 -10.11 14.32 -15.85
C PHE A 41 -10.98 15.11 -16.82
N THR A 42 -10.89 16.45 -16.81
CA THR A 42 -11.66 17.33 -17.68
C THR A 42 -10.73 18.04 -18.64
N LYS A 43 -10.99 17.93 -19.95
CA LYS A 43 -10.18 18.61 -20.97
C LYS A 43 -10.30 20.12 -20.84
N ASN A 44 -9.20 20.79 -20.54
CA ASN A 44 -9.12 22.25 -20.42
C ASN A 44 -9.13 22.93 -21.79
N ALA A 45 -9.53 24.22 -21.84
CA ALA A 45 -9.41 25.04 -23.05
C ALA A 45 -7.95 25.32 -23.48
N THR A 46 -7.04 25.24 -22.53
CA THR A 46 -5.61 25.32 -22.80
C THR A 46 -5.15 24.03 -23.48
N VAL A 47 -4.33 24.18 -24.53
CA VAL A 47 -3.80 23.04 -25.28
C VAL A 47 -3.03 22.10 -24.35
N ASN A 48 -3.19 20.80 -24.55
CA ASN A 48 -2.52 19.73 -23.81
C ASN A 48 -2.70 19.79 -22.28
N THR A 49 -3.73 20.47 -21.78
CA THR A 49 -3.99 20.63 -20.35
C THR A 49 -5.28 19.96 -19.96
N TRP A 50 -5.27 19.30 -18.81
CA TRP A 50 -6.44 18.67 -18.20
C TRP A 50 -6.56 19.07 -16.74
N ASP A 51 -7.78 19.40 -16.33
CA ASP A 51 -8.11 19.64 -14.92
C ASP A 51 -8.40 18.31 -14.25
N ILE A 52 -7.91 18.12 -13.02
CA ILE A 52 -8.17 16.92 -12.22
C ILE A 52 -8.99 17.32 -11.01
N THR A 53 -10.14 16.68 -10.89
CA THR A 53 -10.97 16.76 -9.69
C THR A 53 -11.09 15.38 -9.04
N ALA A 54 -11.33 15.36 -7.74
CA ALA A 54 -11.52 14.14 -6.97
C ALA A 54 -12.81 14.25 -6.14
N ALA A 55 -13.52 13.14 -6.04
CA ALA A 55 -14.66 12.97 -5.15
C ALA A 55 -14.53 11.63 -4.41
N ILE A 56 -14.92 11.59 -3.16
CA ILE A 56 -14.94 10.37 -2.35
C ILE A 56 -16.29 10.24 -1.66
N THR A 57 -16.75 8.99 -1.52
CA THR A 57 -17.97 8.66 -0.80
C THR A 57 -17.60 8.24 0.62
N ASN A 58 -18.40 8.62 1.61
CA ASN A 58 -18.21 8.29 3.04
C ASN A 58 -16.91 8.80 3.69
N ALA A 59 -16.21 9.71 3.02
CA ALA A 59 -15.04 10.38 3.55
C ALA A 59 -15.03 11.85 3.12
N SER A 60 -14.17 12.66 3.71
CA SER A 60 -14.01 14.07 3.37
C SER A 60 -12.57 14.41 3.05
N PHE A 61 -12.38 15.38 2.17
CA PHE A 61 -11.06 16.00 1.99
C PHE A 61 -10.80 16.94 3.16
N VAL A 62 -9.53 17.07 3.53
CA VAL A 62 -9.12 17.94 4.63
C VAL A 62 -8.37 19.15 4.09
N ASN A 63 -8.77 20.32 4.52
CA ASN A 63 -7.97 21.53 4.39
C ASN A 63 -7.18 21.74 5.67
N THR A 64 -5.90 21.36 5.67
CA THR A 64 -5.05 21.41 6.87
C THR A 64 -4.70 22.82 7.30
N ALA A 65 -4.82 23.80 6.42
CA ALA A 65 -4.57 25.21 6.78
C ALA A 65 -5.74 25.85 7.55
N SER A 66 -6.97 25.36 7.34
CA SER A 66 -8.17 25.87 8.00
C SER A 66 -8.85 24.84 8.91
N ASP A 67 -8.31 23.65 9.03
CA ASP A 67 -8.91 22.51 9.75
C ASP A 67 -10.39 22.29 9.34
N ALA A 68 -10.67 22.36 8.04
CA ALA A 68 -12.01 22.20 7.51
C ALA A 68 -12.17 20.89 6.74
N LEU A 69 -13.26 20.18 7.02
CA LEU A 69 -13.72 19.07 6.19
C LEU A 69 -14.44 19.60 4.97
N LEU A 70 -14.07 19.09 3.80
CA LEU A 70 -14.63 19.47 2.53
C LEU A 70 -15.26 18.23 1.88
N THR A 71 -16.57 18.28 1.72
CA THR A 71 -17.35 17.21 1.07
C THR A 71 -17.56 17.50 -0.41
N GLY A 72 -17.93 16.47 -1.15
CA GLY A 72 -18.18 16.58 -2.59
C GLY A 72 -16.93 16.63 -3.45
N THR A 73 -17.07 17.12 -4.68
CA THR A 73 -15.96 17.15 -5.64
C THR A 73 -14.98 18.27 -5.32
N GLN A 74 -13.71 17.94 -5.20
CA GLN A 74 -12.63 18.90 -4.95
C GLN A 74 -11.66 18.94 -6.13
N THR A 75 -11.11 20.12 -6.41
CA THR A 75 -10.08 20.27 -7.44
C THR A 75 -8.72 19.95 -6.85
N LEU A 76 -8.01 18.98 -7.43
CA LEU A 76 -6.62 18.66 -7.10
C LEU A 76 -5.65 19.62 -7.79
N GLY A 77 -5.83 19.82 -9.10
CA GLY A 77 -4.95 20.64 -9.90
C GLY A 77 -5.09 20.38 -11.39
N GLN A 78 -4.04 20.62 -12.12
CA GLN A 78 -3.94 20.39 -13.58
C GLN A 78 -2.76 19.50 -13.93
N VAL A 79 -2.90 18.75 -15.00
CA VAL A 79 -1.80 18.07 -15.69
C VAL A 79 -1.61 18.70 -17.06
N VAL A 80 -0.34 18.85 -17.45
CA VAL A 80 0.07 19.38 -18.74
C VAL A 80 0.88 18.32 -19.46
N PHE A 81 0.67 18.19 -20.75
CA PHE A 81 1.39 17.23 -21.60
C PHE A 81 2.25 17.93 -22.62
N ASN A 82 3.39 17.33 -22.92
CA ASN A 82 4.26 17.72 -24.04
C ASN A 82 3.57 17.51 -25.39
N ALA A 83 4.14 18.08 -26.44
CA ALA A 83 3.63 17.91 -27.80
C ALA A 83 3.71 16.45 -28.29
N ASP A 84 4.56 15.62 -27.71
CA ASP A 84 4.69 14.19 -27.99
C ASP A 84 3.71 13.31 -27.16
N GLY A 85 2.91 13.93 -26.30
CA GLY A 85 1.90 13.26 -25.47
C GLY A 85 2.41 12.71 -24.14
N THR A 86 3.67 12.91 -23.78
CA THR A 86 4.21 12.55 -22.47
C THR A 86 3.80 13.58 -21.41
N LEU A 87 3.75 13.17 -20.16
CA LEU A 87 3.48 14.08 -19.03
C LEU A 87 4.61 15.13 -18.95
N ASP A 88 4.27 16.41 -18.97
CA ASP A 88 5.21 17.52 -18.78
C ASP A 88 5.28 17.94 -17.31
N SER A 89 4.13 18.25 -16.71
CA SER A 89 4.07 18.73 -15.33
C SER A 89 2.68 18.60 -14.73
N THR A 90 2.64 18.70 -13.41
CA THR A 90 1.40 18.91 -12.64
C THR A 90 1.42 20.27 -11.97
N ASN A 91 0.28 20.95 -11.95
CA ASN A 91 0.15 22.29 -11.39
C ASN A 91 -1.01 22.37 -10.42
N LEU A 92 -0.83 23.04 -9.30
CA LEU A 92 -1.92 23.38 -8.39
C LEU A 92 -2.76 24.52 -8.96
N THR A 93 -4.07 24.34 -9.07
CA THR A 93 -5.00 25.37 -9.55
C THR A 93 -5.95 25.87 -8.49
N SER A 94 -6.09 25.15 -7.37
CA SER A 94 -6.99 25.50 -6.28
C SER A 94 -6.31 25.31 -4.94
N GLN A 95 -6.64 26.19 -4.00
CA GLN A 95 -6.22 26.12 -2.61
C GLN A 95 -7.40 25.72 -1.70
N THR A 96 -8.44 25.10 -2.25
CA THR A 96 -9.62 24.71 -1.47
C THR A 96 -9.31 23.56 -0.55
N ILE A 97 -8.53 22.61 -1.03
CA ILE A 97 -8.01 21.49 -0.24
C ILE A 97 -6.49 21.68 -0.06
N ASP A 98 -5.95 21.00 0.92
CA ASP A 98 -4.50 20.95 1.12
C ASP A 98 -3.90 19.92 0.15
N THR A 99 -3.63 20.39 -1.04
CA THR A 99 -2.89 19.61 -2.03
C THR A 99 -1.47 20.12 -2.18
N ALA A 100 -0.55 19.22 -2.37
CA ALA A 100 0.83 19.52 -2.68
C ALA A 100 1.25 18.78 -3.95
N LEU A 101 2.23 19.33 -4.67
CA LEU A 101 2.89 18.62 -5.76
C LEU A 101 3.85 17.57 -5.19
N THR A 102 3.93 16.43 -5.87
CA THR A 102 4.95 15.43 -5.58
C THR A 102 6.33 15.88 -6.07
N THR A 103 7.35 15.13 -5.75
CA THR A 103 8.69 15.37 -6.27
C THR A 103 8.66 15.33 -7.81
N ASN A 104 9.32 16.28 -8.46
CA ASN A 104 9.35 16.48 -9.90
C ASN A 104 7.98 16.81 -10.55
N SER A 105 6.98 17.18 -9.75
CA SER A 105 5.65 17.57 -10.24
C SER A 105 4.96 16.50 -11.10
N ASP A 106 5.14 15.22 -10.74
CA ASP A 106 4.57 14.05 -11.41
C ASP A 106 3.31 13.50 -10.72
N GLY A 107 2.72 14.27 -9.80
CA GLY A 107 1.50 13.90 -9.10
C GLY A 107 1.08 14.89 -8.03
N PHE A 108 0.16 14.43 -7.17
CA PHE A 108 -0.45 15.23 -6.11
C PHE A 108 -0.42 14.50 -4.78
N THR A 109 -0.31 15.26 -3.68
CA THR A 109 -0.55 14.76 -2.33
C THR A 109 -1.71 15.53 -1.73
N PHE A 110 -2.65 14.81 -1.12
CA PHE A 110 -3.82 15.37 -0.45
C PHE A 110 -4.17 14.53 0.78
N SER A 111 -4.99 15.08 1.68
CA SER A 111 -5.39 14.40 2.90
C SER A 111 -6.88 14.08 2.89
N LEU A 112 -7.22 12.89 3.38
CA LEU A 112 -8.58 12.42 3.60
C LEU A 112 -8.82 12.15 5.08
N ASP A 113 -10.05 12.37 5.50
CA ASP A 113 -10.63 11.93 6.75
C ASP A 113 -11.77 10.96 6.43
N PHE A 114 -11.63 9.71 6.87
CA PHE A 114 -12.54 8.63 6.53
C PHE A 114 -13.73 8.50 7.49
N ASP A 115 -13.65 8.99 8.70
CA ASP A 115 -14.74 8.90 9.69
C ASP A 115 -15.53 10.20 9.84
N ASN A 116 -15.09 11.26 9.17
CA ASN A 116 -15.72 12.57 9.15
C ASN A 116 -15.88 13.19 10.55
N ASP A 117 -15.01 12.84 11.48
CA ASP A 117 -15.03 13.32 12.86
C ASP A 117 -13.85 14.25 13.20
N PHE A 118 -13.16 14.72 12.18
CA PHE A 118 -11.99 15.57 12.30
C PHE A 118 -12.18 16.66 13.37
N ALA A 119 -11.62 16.41 14.54
CA ALA A 119 -11.58 17.37 15.62
C ALA A 119 -10.43 18.35 15.37
N THR A 120 -10.74 19.64 15.30
CA THR A 120 -9.76 20.72 15.13
C THR A 120 -8.53 20.51 16.01
N GLY A 121 -7.37 20.33 15.37
CA GLY A 121 -6.07 20.25 16.06
C GLY A 121 -5.51 18.85 16.31
N THR A 122 -6.19 17.77 15.90
CA THR A 122 -5.62 16.42 15.96
C THR A 122 -5.22 15.96 14.55
N SER A 123 -3.92 15.78 14.31
CA SER A 123 -3.40 15.24 13.04
C SER A 123 -3.53 13.72 12.95
N GLU A 124 -4.13 13.07 13.95
CA GLU A 124 -4.13 11.62 14.10
C GLU A 124 -5.17 10.92 13.22
N ASP A 125 -6.19 11.66 12.78
CA ASP A 125 -7.32 11.11 12.03
C ASP A 125 -7.20 11.29 10.51
N ARG A 126 -6.14 11.95 10.05
CA ARG A 126 -5.90 12.20 8.62
C ARG A 126 -5.05 11.13 7.99
N THR A 127 -5.47 10.67 6.80
CA THR A 127 -4.64 9.87 5.91
C THR A 127 -4.15 10.73 4.77
N SER A 128 -2.83 10.89 4.67
CA SER A 128 -2.21 11.56 3.52
C SER A 128 -2.03 10.58 2.38
N ILE A 129 -2.58 10.91 1.22
CA ILE A 129 -2.49 10.08 0.01
C ILE A 129 -1.62 10.78 -1.02
N THR A 130 -0.61 10.07 -1.50
CA THR A 130 0.21 10.47 -2.64
C THR A 130 -0.33 9.81 -3.91
N LEU A 131 -0.77 10.62 -4.85
CA LEU A 131 -1.25 10.20 -6.17
C LEU A 131 -0.12 10.40 -7.19
N GLY A 132 0.52 9.31 -7.61
CA GLY A 132 1.51 9.28 -8.68
C GLY A 132 0.83 9.13 -10.04
N LEU A 133 1.15 10.03 -10.97
CA LEU A 133 0.63 10.04 -12.33
C LEU A 133 1.64 9.54 -13.36
N GLY A 134 2.77 9.05 -12.88
CA GLY A 134 3.89 8.59 -13.69
C GLY A 134 5.09 9.51 -13.60
N THR A 135 6.05 9.35 -14.49
CA THR A 135 7.28 10.15 -14.52
C THR A 135 7.20 11.14 -15.66
N VAL A 136 7.49 12.41 -15.38
CA VAL A 136 7.56 13.48 -16.40
C VAL A 136 8.50 13.11 -17.55
N ASP A 137 8.23 13.58 -18.75
CA ASP A 137 8.99 13.32 -19.97
C ASP A 137 9.07 11.83 -20.37
N THR A 138 8.18 10.99 -19.85
CA THR A 138 8.10 9.58 -20.23
C THR A 138 6.68 9.17 -20.59
N ALA A 139 6.53 8.07 -21.31
CA ALA A 139 5.22 7.44 -21.58
C ALA A 139 4.79 6.49 -20.46
N LEU A 140 5.47 6.50 -19.33
CA LEU A 140 5.11 5.69 -18.16
C LEU A 140 4.13 6.48 -17.29
N GLY A 141 2.96 5.91 -17.03
CA GLY A 141 1.91 6.55 -16.26
C GLY A 141 0.86 7.23 -17.12
N LEU A 142 0.50 8.45 -16.77
CA LEU A 142 -0.48 9.23 -17.51
C LEU A 142 0.14 9.80 -18.79
N HIS A 143 -0.55 9.64 -19.90
CA HIS A 143 -0.12 10.15 -21.22
C HIS A 143 -1.31 10.59 -22.05
N GLN A 144 -1.07 11.37 -23.09
CA GLN A 144 -2.07 11.92 -23.98
C GLN A 144 -1.76 11.55 -25.44
N PHE A 145 -2.19 10.37 -25.87
CA PHE A 145 -2.04 9.92 -27.24
C PHE A 145 -3.40 9.91 -27.98
N GLU A 146 -3.34 9.86 -29.30
CA GLU A 146 -4.54 9.66 -30.07
C GLU A 146 -5.10 8.25 -29.80
N GLY A 147 -6.41 8.16 -29.62
CA GLY A 147 -7.09 6.91 -29.27
C GLY A 147 -8.15 7.12 -28.20
N VAL A 148 -8.77 6.03 -27.77
CA VAL A 148 -9.79 6.09 -26.72
C VAL A 148 -9.15 6.23 -25.35
N TYR A 149 -9.90 6.82 -24.41
CA TYR A 149 -9.51 6.79 -22.99
C TYR A 149 -9.38 5.33 -22.54
N THR A 150 -8.24 5.02 -21.96
CA THR A 150 -7.97 3.66 -21.48
C THR A 150 -7.09 3.74 -20.22
N PRO A 151 -7.61 3.32 -19.06
CA PRO A 151 -6.78 3.06 -17.90
C PRO A 151 -5.82 1.90 -18.20
N ASN A 152 -4.53 2.08 -17.99
CA ASN A 152 -3.50 1.06 -18.25
C ASN A 152 -3.19 0.25 -16.99
N TYR A 153 -3.05 0.93 -15.87
CA TYR A 153 -2.89 0.31 -14.56
C TYR A 153 -3.36 1.25 -13.45
N ILE A 154 -3.77 0.65 -12.35
CA ILE A 154 -4.01 1.32 -11.08
C ILE A 154 -3.36 0.42 -10.02
N SER A 155 -2.50 0.99 -9.20
CA SER A 155 -1.88 0.33 -8.07
C SER A 155 -2.10 1.17 -6.82
N GLN A 156 -2.35 0.52 -5.70
CA GLN A 156 -2.47 1.17 -4.39
C GLN A 156 -1.91 0.25 -3.31
N ASP A 157 -1.42 0.82 -2.22
CA ASP A 157 -0.73 0.10 -1.15
C ASP A 157 -1.65 -0.37 -0.01
N GLY A 158 -2.89 0.14 0.06
CA GLY A 158 -3.86 -0.21 1.09
C GLY A 158 -4.34 -1.66 0.98
N ARG A 159 -4.64 -2.25 2.13
CA ARG A 159 -5.13 -3.62 2.22
C ARG A 159 -6.38 -3.69 3.07
N GLN A 160 -7.36 -4.43 2.59
CA GLN A 160 -8.55 -4.73 3.38
C GLN A 160 -8.18 -5.55 4.61
N PHE A 161 -8.93 -5.37 5.68
CA PHE A 161 -8.83 -6.22 6.85
C PHE A 161 -9.09 -7.68 6.46
N GLY A 162 -8.23 -8.57 6.94
CA GLY A 162 -8.34 -10.00 6.68
C GLY A 162 -8.30 -10.80 7.99
N SER A 163 -9.05 -11.89 8.03
CA SER A 163 -9.02 -12.87 9.12
C SER A 163 -8.07 -14.01 8.77
N ILE A 164 -7.35 -14.54 9.75
CA ILE A 164 -6.46 -15.68 9.54
C ILE A 164 -7.28 -16.91 9.18
N THR A 165 -7.04 -17.49 8.01
CA THR A 165 -7.66 -18.73 7.52
C THR A 165 -6.78 -19.95 7.71
N GLY A 166 -5.47 -19.74 7.82
CA GLY A 166 -4.52 -20.83 8.01
C GLY A 166 -3.16 -20.34 8.48
N VAL A 167 -2.37 -21.26 8.99
CA VAL A 167 -0.98 -21.05 9.38
C VAL A 167 -0.14 -22.18 8.80
N SER A 168 0.97 -21.86 8.18
CA SER A 168 1.95 -22.83 7.67
C SER A 168 3.32 -22.58 8.29
N VAL A 169 4.06 -23.67 8.47
CA VAL A 169 5.44 -23.61 8.97
C VAL A 169 6.34 -24.21 7.90
N ALA A 170 7.31 -23.46 7.45
CA ALA A 170 8.29 -23.89 6.46
C ALA A 170 9.45 -24.66 7.13
N GLU A 171 10.24 -25.39 6.34
CA GLU A 171 11.36 -26.21 6.81
C GLU A 171 12.47 -25.41 7.51
N ASP A 172 12.59 -24.11 7.20
CA ASP A 172 13.50 -23.17 7.84
C ASP A 172 12.92 -22.55 9.13
N GLY A 173 11.73 -22.99 9.53
CA GLY A 173 11.04 -22.52 10.74
C GLY A 173 10.21 -21.25 10.56
N VAL A 174 10.16 -20.69 9.38
CA VAL A 174 9.32 -19.50 9.12
C VAL A 174 7.84 -19.87 9.24
N VAL A 175 7.12 -19.14 10.09
CA VAL A 175 5.68 -19.29 10.31
C VAL A 175 4.97 -18.21 9.51
N THR A 176 4.14 -18.64 8.55
CA THR A 176 3.38 -17.75 7.68
C THR A 176 1.88 -17.90 7.96
N ALA A 177 1.20 -16.80 8.26
CA ALA A 177 -0.25 -16.74 8.31
C ALA A 177 -0.81 -16.44 6.92
N GLN A 178 -1.88 -17.14 6.58
CA GLN A 178 -2.68 -16.91 5.38
C GLN A 178 -3.98 -16.23 5.81
N PHE A 179 -4.33 -15.14 5.12
CA PHE A 179 -5.56 -14.39 5.37
C PHE A 179 -6.60 -14.65 4.28
N ASP A 180 -7.88 -14.38 4.60
CA ASP A 180 -9.02 -14.54 3.67
C ASP A 180 -9.00 -13.53 2.52
N ASN A 181 -8.29 -12.41 2.68
CA ASN A 181 -8.02 -11.43 1.62
C ASN A 181 -6.89 -11.86 0.65
N GLY A 182 -6.35 -13.07 0.81
CA GLY A 182 -5.26 -13.62 -0.02
C GLY A 182 -3.85 -13.19 0.40
N GLU A 183 -3.71 -12.39 1.45
CA GLU A 183 -2.40 -11.97 1.96
C GLU A 183 -1.71 -13.13 2.69
N LEU A 184 -0.38 -13.23 2.49
CA LEU A 184 0.50 -14.12 3.23
C LEU A 184 1.47 -13.26 4.06
N ARG A 185 1.45 -13.44 5.38
CA ARG A 185 2.30 -12.66 6.28
C ARG A 185 3.14 -13.56 7.16
N VAL A 186 4.45 -13.32 7.15
CA VAL A 186 5.35 -13.95 8.12
C VAL A 186 5.08 -13.35 9.51
N ILE A 187 4.68 -14.19 10.45
CA ILE A 187 4.31 -13.77 11.80
C ILE A 187 5.35 -14.15 12.86
N SER A 188 6.14 -15.21 12.62
CA SER A 188 7.14 -15.70 13.56
C SER A 188 8.16 -16.58 12.85
N GLN A 189 9.21 -16.95 13.58
CA GLN A 189 10.17 -17.98 13.18
C GLN A 189 10.47 -18.88 14.37
N VAL A 190 10.39 -20.19 14.17
CA VAL A 190 10.72 -21.21 15.19
C VAL A 190 12.21 -21.49 15.10
N PRO A 191 12.98 -21.16 16.14
CA PRO A 191 14.40 -21.48 16.18
C PRO A 191 14.63 -22.91 16.63
N ILE A 192 15.81 -23.47 16.29
CA ILE A 192 16.30 -24.75 16.80
C ILE A 192 17.45 -24.48 17.77
N VAL A 193 17.47 -25.20 18.87
CA VAL A 193 18.59 -25.18 19.81
C VAL A 193 19.47 -26.41 19.55
N THR A 194 20.75 -26.20 19.34
CA THR A 194 21.76 -27.25 19.19
C THR A 194 22.76 -27.24 20.33
N PHE A 195 23.19 -28.43 20.74
CA PHE A 195 24.20 -28.60 21.79
C PHE A 195 25.47 -29.24 21.24
N ALA A 196 26.60 -28.96 21.80
CA ALA A 196 27.89 -29.55 21.41
C ALA A 196 27.89 -31.08 21.63
N ASN A 197 27.26 -31.52 22.71
CA ASN A 197 27.11 -32.94 23.05
C ASN A 197 25.69 -33.22 23.57
N PRO A 198 24.71 -33.45 22.66
CA PRO A 198 23.30 -33.62 23.05
C PRO A 198 23.06 -34.87 23.90
N ASN A 199 23.92 -35.90 23.81
CA ASN A 199 23.75 -37.14 24.58
C ASN A 199 24.03 -36.98 26.07
N GLU A 200 24.72 -35.93 26.48
CA GLU A 200 25.01 -35.60 27.89
C GLU A 200 24.01 -34.60 28.49
N LEU A 201 22.91 -34.35 27.84
CA LEU A 201 21.83 -33.58 28.44
C LEU A 201 21.23 -34.35 29.63
N THR A 202 20.97 -33.67 30.73
CA THR A 202 20.32 -34.26 31.89
C THR A 202 18.82 -34.39 31.65
N GLU A 203 18.31 -35.62 31.73
CA GLU A 203 16.87 -35.88 31.63
C GLU A 203 16.17 -35.46 32.94
N GLU A 204 15.05 -34.78 32.83
CA GLU A 204 14.18 -34.40 33.94
C GLU A 204 12.76 -34.97 33.71
N THR A 205 11.99 -35.04 34.82
CA THR A 205 10.64 -35.58 34.77
C THR A 205 9.74 -34.79 33.80
N GLY A 206 9.06 -35.48 32.87
CA GLY A 206 8.16 -34.87 31.89
C GLY A 206 8.73 -34.78 30.47
N ASN A 207 9.66 -35.66 30.11
CA ASN A 207 10.34 -35.66 28.78
C ASN A 207 11.01 -34.34 28.42
N VAL A 208 11.61 -33.69 29.41
CA VAL A 208 12.38 -32.45 29.23
C VAL A 208 13.85 -32.70 29.54
N TYR A 209 14.72 -31.95 28.86
CA TYR A 209 16.14 -32.06 29.00
C TYR A 209 16.74 -30.73 29.47
N LYS A 210 17.72 -30.78 30.34
CA LYS A 210 18.41 -29.62 30.86
C LYS A 210 19.88 -29.66 30.45
N GLN A 211 20.39 -28.50 30.04
CA GLN A 211 21.80 -28.36 29.73
C GLN A 211 22.65 -28.47 31.02
N ASN A 212 23.84 -29.05 30.88
CA ASN A 212 24.84 -29.16 31.90
C ASN A 212 26.25 -28.81 31.36
N ALA A 213 27.30 -28.95 32.19
CA ALA A 213 28.68 -28.62 31.77
C ALA A 213 29.21 -29.53 30.66
N GLU A 214 28.71 -30.78 30.58
CA GLU A 214 29.17 -31.80 29.61
C GLU A 214 28.42 -31.72 28.30
N SER A 215 27.16 -31.33 28.31
CA SER A 215 26.37 -31.06 27.08
C SER A 215 26.78 -29.78 26.36
N GLY A 216 27.38 -28.83 27.14
CA GLY A 216 27.65 -27.49 26.65
C GLY A 216 26.41 -26.57 26.67
N ALA A 217 26.62 -25.30 26.37
CA ALA A 217 25.55 -24.33 26.26
C ALA A 217 24.73 -24.53 24.98
N GLY A 218 23.42 -24.33 25.10
CA GLY A 218 22.51 -24.35 23.94
C GLY A 218 22.80 -23.18 22.98
N LEU A 219 22.98 -23.47 21.71
CA LEU A 219 23.16 -22.49 20.65
C LEU A 219 21.86 -22.40 19.85
N ILE A 220 21.24 -21.21 19.86
CA ILE A 220 20.04 -20.92 19.09
C ILE A 220 20.44 -20.69 17.63
N LYS A 221 19.83 -21.43 16.71
CA LYS A 221 20.07 -21.35 15.26
C LYS A 221 18.75 -21.29 14.51
N THR A 222 18.80 -20.73 13.31
CA THR A 222 17.73 -20.90 12.34
C THR A 222 17.74 -22.33 11.84
N ALA A 223 16.57 -22.95 11.70
CA ALA A 223 16.45 -24.26 11.07
C ALA A 223 17.05 -24.26 9.67
N ASN A 224 17.53 -25.40 9.20
CA ASN A 224 18.22 -25.56 7.91
C ASN A 224 19.47 -24.67 7.73
N SER A 225 20.09 -24.22 8.82
CA SER A 225 21.28 -23.36 8.78
C SER A 225 22.33 -23.80 9.79
N GLY A 226 23.60 -23.71 9.42
CA GLY A 226 24.73 -23.95 10.34
C GLY A 226 24.77 -25.33 10.99
N GLY A 227 24.29 -26.38 10.32
CA GLY A 227 24.22 -27.74 10.84
C GLY A 227 23.01 -28.02 11.74
N ALA A 228 22.06 -27.11 11.84
CA ALA A 228 20.76 -27.36 12.46
C ALA A 228 19.88 -28.21 11.54
N GLY A 229 19.02 -29.05 12.12
CA GLY A 229 18.04 -29.84 11.38
C GLY A 229 16.95 -29.00 10.71
N LEU A 230 16.10 -29.66 9.91
CA LEU A 230 14.90 -29.09 9.32
C LEU A 230 13.72 -29.19 10.29
N ILE A 231 12.77 -28.27 10.18
CA ILE A 231 11.47 -28.39 10.85
C ILE A 231 10.52 -29.09 9.90
N GLN A 232 9.92 -30.17 10.38
CA GLN A 232 8.87 -30.88 9.66
C GLN A 232 7.52 -30.54 10.29
N ALA A 233 6.73 -29.74 9.56
CA ALA A 233 5.37 -29.39 9.98
C ALA A 233 4.41 -30.60 9.82
N ASN A 234 3.34 -30.61 10.58
CA ASN A 234 2.28 -31.64 10.53
C ASN A 234 2.77 -33.09 10.76
N ALA A 235 3.89 -33.26 11.46
CA ALA A 235 4.42 -34.56 11.84
C ALA A 235 4.57 -34.66 13.35
N LEU A 236 4.37 -35.87 13.87
CA LEU A 236 4.68 -36.22 15.26
C LEU A 236 5.92 -37.11 15.26
N GLU A 237 6.86 -36.81 16.15
CA GLU A 237 7.99 -37.70 16.37
C GLU A 237 7.50 -39.02 16.96
N SER A 238 7.82 -40.13 16.31
CA SER A 238 7.53 -41.45 16.86
C SER A 238 8.59 -41.84 17.87
N SER A 239 8.15 -42.29 19.03
CA SER A 239 9.06 -42.88 20.01
C SER A 239 9.76 -44.11 19.40
N THR A 240 11.07 -44.13 19.45
CA THR A 240 11.89 -45.30 19.12
C THR A 240 12.05 -46.20 20.31
#